data_4fa697afc64cf83c72b4282e9eec2b6d
#
_entry.id   4fa697afc64cf83c72b4282e9eec2b6d
#
_cell.length_a   1.000
_cell.length_b   1.000
_cell.length_c   1.000
_cell.angle_alpha   90.00
_cell.angle_beta   90.00
_cell.angle_gamma   90.00
#
_symmetry.space_group_name_H-M   'P 1'
#
loop_
_entity.id
_entity.type
_entity.pdbx_description
1 polymer ?
#
loop_
_entity_poly.entity_id
_entity_poly.type
_entity_poly.pdbx_seq_one_letter_code
_entity_poly.pdbx_strand_id
1 'polypeptide(L)'
;FNNEKFQLEKNQTEEQNELHGFVYNKKFKVIEKETLGNKAKITLAYNELNKTAGFPYTYSIQVTYIFQDKTLSVKVTVKNTDSKPFPFTIGWHPYFVSDNLSKSTLEFDCDKKLILGDRNITTGVEEVKNKVALNIENKQLDDCWVLNSDKVQFKTPKYQLNFSSSVKDNFLQAYTPPRLNTIAIEPTTGVSDSFNNKIGLQTLQPNKEYRITWEININNIQRY
;
A
#
# COMPACT_ATOMS: atom_id res chain seq x y z
N PHE A 1 20.63 8.74 -0.50
CA PHE A 1 19.91 9.86 0.07
C PHE A 1 20.91 10.87 0.62
N ASN A 2 20.75 12.18 0.33
CA ASN A 2 21.69 13.24 0.73
C ASN A 2 23.17 12.94 0.35
N ASN A 3 23.39 12.42 -0.85
CA ASN A 3 24.69 12.02 -1.39
C ASN A 3 25.38 10.86 -0.64
N GLU A 4 24.71 10.21 0.29
CA GLU A 4 25.16 8.97 0.91
C GLU A 4 24.49 7.76 0.25
N LYS A 5 25.25 6.68 0.07
CA LYS A 5 24.74 5.40 -0.43
C LYS A 5 24.44 4.50 0.75
N PHE A 6 23.27 3.86 0.71
CA PHE A 6 22.84 2.90 1.69
C PHE A 6 22.55 1.57 0.99
N GLN A 7 22.95 0.47 1.58
CA GLN A 7 22.63 -0.87 1.11
C GLN A 7 21.61 -1.49 2.05
N LEU A 8 20.40 -1.73 1.54
CA LEU A 8 19.38 -2.46 2.25
C LEU A 8 19.70 -3.96 2.28
N GLU A 9 19.25 -4.63 3.32
CA GLU A 9 19.36 -6.08 3.42
C GLU A 9 18.39 -6.73 2.43
N LYS A 10 18.90 -7.64 1.60
CA LYS A 10 18.09 -8.35 0.62
C LYS A 10 17.31 -9.48 1.31
N ASN A 11 16.01 -9.48 1.18
CA ASN A 11 15.13 -10.51 1.73
C ASN A 11 14.47 -11.40 0.66
N GLN A 12 14.65 -11.05 -0.61
CA GLN A 12 14.22 -11.83 -1.77
C GLN A 12 15.45 -12.30 -2.55
N THR A 13 15.71 -13.60 -2.56
CA THR A 13 16.95 -14.19 -3.09
C THR A 13 16.96 -14.29 -4.61
N GLU A 14 15.82 -14.51 -5.25
CA GLU A 14 15.72 -14.70 -6.70
C GLU A 14 16.05 -13.42 -7.47
N GLU A 15 15.39 -12.32 -7.12
CA GLU A 15 15.60 -11.03 -7.77
C GLU A 15 16.61 -10.13 -7.04
N GLN A 16 17.14 -10.59 -5.91
CA GLN A 16 18.11 -9.85 -5.10
C GLN A 16 17.59 -8.48 -4.63
N ASN A 17 16.29 -8.41 -4.28
CA ASN A 17 15.63 -7.22 -3.79
C ASN A 17 15.48 -7.21 -2.26
N GLU A 18 15.32 -6.02 -1.69
CA GLU A 18 14.63 -5.81 -0.42
C GLU A 18 13.16 -5.56 -0.73
N LEU A 19 12.28 -6.40 -0.20
CA LEU A 19 10.86 -6.42 -0.49
C LEU A 19 10.03 -6.08 0.77
N HIS A 20 8.91 -5.35 0.59
CA HIS A 20 7.94 -5.00 1.62
C HIS A 20 8.42 -4.03 2.71
N GLY A 21 9.61 -3.45 2.59
CA GLY A 21 10.12 -2.41 3.50
C GLY A 21 10.44 -2.91 4.91
N PHE A 22 10.45 -2.01 5.89
CA PHE A 22 11.13 -2.24 7.18
C PHE A 22 10.22 -2.77 8.29
N VAL A 23 8.90 -2.78 8.12
CA VAL A 23 7.97 -3.05 9.23
C VAL A 23 7.04 -4.24 9.01
N TYR A 24 7.02 -4.86 7.84
CA TYR A 24 6.13 -5.96 7.49
C TYR A 24 6.27 -7.20 8.41
N ASN A 25 7.47 -7.44 8.96
CA ASN A 25 7.81 -8.57 9.82
C ASN A 25 8.04 -8.17 11.29
N LYS A 26 7.77 -6.91 11.66
CA LYS A 26 7.98 -6.43 13.03
C LYS A 26 6.79 -6.75 13.94
N LYS A 27 7.09 -6.97 15.21
CA LYS A 27 6.06 -7.19 16.22
C LYS A 27 5.53 -5.85 16.72
N PHE A 28 4.29 -5.54 16.38
CA PHE A 28 3.59 -4.37 16.88
C PHE A 28 2.96 -4.68 18.26
N LYS A 29 2.97 -3.69 19.13
CA LYS A 29 2.27 -3.74 20.41
C LYS A 29 0.88 -3.13 20.27
N VAL A 30 -0.13 -3.78 20.85
CA VAL A 30 -1.46 -3.16 20.99
C VAL A 30 -1.36 -2.09 22.08
N ILE A 31 -1.68 -0.85 21.71
CA ILE A 31 -1.65 0.30 22.64
C ILE A 31 -3.05 0.82 22.98
N GLU A 32 -4.05 0.48 22.16
CA GLU A 32 -5.42 0.89 22.40
C GLU A 32 -6.40 -0.13 21.82
N LYS A 33 -7.50 -0.38 22.54
CA LYS A 33 -8.67 -1.15 22.09
C LYS A 33 -9.92 -0.43 22.55
N GLU A 34 -10.89 -0.27 21.68
CA GLU A 34 -12.17 0.36 21.98
C GLU A 34 -13.28 -0.37 21.22
N THR A 35 -14.41 -0.61 21.89
CA THR A 35 -15.66 -1.03 21.25
C THR A 35 -16.78 -0.15 21.77
N LEU A 36 -17.53 0.46 20.89
CA LEU A 36 -18.66 1.33 21.21
C LEU A 36 -19.76 1.17 20.16
N GLY A 37 -20.88 0.59 20.54
CA GLY A 37 -22.00 0.33 19.63
C GLY A 37 -21.56 -0.53 18.44
N ASN A 38 -21.70 0.02 17.23
CA ASN A 38 -21.33 -0.64 15.96
C ASN A 38 -19.89 -0.37 15.51
N LYS A 39 -19.05 0.20 16.40
CA LYS A 39 -17.66 0.55 16.10
C LYS A 39 -16.70 -0.30 16.94
N ALA A 40 -15.69 -0.85 16.28
CA ALA A 40 -14.52 -1.45 16.90
C ALA A 40 -13.23 -0.76 16.42
N LYS A 41 -12.31 -0.50 17.34
CA LYS A 41 -11.05 0.16 17.07
C LYS A 41 -9.92 -0.59 17.75
N ILE A 42 -8.79 -0.74 17.05
CA ILE A 42 -7.55 -1.22 17.61
C ILE A 42 -6.39 -0.37 17.08
N THR A 43 -5.51 0.07 17.97
CA THR A 43 -4.28 0.78 17.59
C THR A 43 -3.07 -0.06 17.96
N LEU A 44 -2.23 -0.27 16.98
CA LEU A 44 -0.97 -0.99 17.06
C LEU A 44 0.18 -0.01 16.90
N ALA A 45 1.28 -0.21 17.64
CA ALA A 45 2.46 0.64 17.55
C ALA A 45 3.75 -0.17 17.49
N TYR A 46 4.69 0.33 16.69
CA TYR A 46 6.07 -0.13 16.63
C TYR A 46 7.02 1.07 16.72
N ASN A 47 8.11 0.91 17.48
CA ASN A 47 9.17 1.89 17.56
C ASN A 47 10.48 1.24 17.13
N GLU A 48 11.11 1.79 16.09
CA GLU A 48 12.48 1.45 15.73
C GLU A 48 13.43 2.35 16.49
N LEU A 49 14.10 1.76 17.47
CA LEU A 49 15.03 2.47 18.35
C LEU A 49 16.51 2.28 17.94
N ASN A 50 16.76 1.30 17.06
CA ASN A 50 18.08 0.95 16.61
C ASN A 50 18.31 1.45 15.18
N LYS A 51 19.48 2.00 14.94
CA LYS A 51 19.90 2.37 13.60
C LYS A 51 20.44 1.13 12.89
N THR A 52 19.69 0.64 11.90
CA THR A 52 20.09 -0.54 11.11
C THR A 52 20.96 -0.14 9.92
N ALA A 53 21.82 -1.03 9.49
CA ALA A 53 22.55 -0.86 8.23
C ALA A 53 21.53 -0.69 7.08
N GLY A 54 21.78 0.22 6.15
CA GLY A 54 20.90 0.52 5.03
C GLY A 54 19.77 1.51 5.33
N PHE A 55 19.29 1.61 6.59
CA PHE A 55 18.32 2.63 7.01
C PHE A 55 18.63 3.10 8.44
N PRO A 56 19.68 3.94 8.65
CA PRO A 56 20.18 4.28 9.97
C PRO A 56 19.38 5.40 10.65
N TYR A 57 18.08 5.25 10.71
CA TYR A 57 17.15 6.24 11.30
C TYR A 57 16.25 5.58 12.33
N THR A 58 15.88 6.36 13.36
CA THR A 58 14.87 5.96 14.34
C THR A 58 13.52 6.56 13.99
N TYR A 59 12.45 5.78 14.19
CA TYR A 59 11.08 6.21 13.88
C TYR A 59 10.06 5.45 14.73
N SER A 60 8.87 5.99 14.81
CA SER A 60 7.71 5.27 15.30
C SER A 60 6.63 5.16 14.22
N ILE A 61 5.89 4.07 14.23
CA ILE A 61 4.74 3.88 13.38
C ILE A 61 3.55 3.39 14.22
N GLN A 62 2.38 3.98 13.98
CA GLN A 62 1.12 3.55 14.54
C GLN A 62 0.18 3.18 13.41
N VAL A 63 -0.52 2.05 13.58
CA VAL A 63 -1.55 1.58 12.65
C VAL A 63 -2.84 1.40 13.45
N THR A 64 -3.86 2.18 13.09
CA THR A 64 -5.18 2.09 13.72
C THR A 64 -6.18 1.52 12.73
N TYR A 65 -6.74 0.37 13.07
CA TYR A 65 -7.87 -0.22 12.37
C TYR A 65 -9.16 0.23 13.05
N ILE A 66 -10.09 0.76 12.26
CA ILE A 66 -11.44 1.12 12.73
C ILE A 66 -12.42 0.39 11.83
N PHE A 67 -13.21 -0.48 12.42
CA PHE A 67 -14.32 -1.14 11.74
C PHE A 67 -15.62 -0.53 12.25
N GLN A 68 -16.42 0.03 11.36
CA GLN A 68 -17.71 0.63 11.69
C GLN A 68 -18.70 0.35 10.55
N ASP A 69 -19.83 -0.28 10.88
CA ASP A 69 -20.85 -0.71 9.92
C ASP A 69 -20.24 -1.59 8.82
N LYS A 70 -20.16 -1.06 7.60
CA LYS A 70 -19.60 -1.71 6.40
C LYS A 70 -18.26 -1.11 5.97
N THR A 71 -17.63 -0.32 6.83
CA THR A 71 -16.40 0.40 6.51
C THR A 71 -15.26 -0.05 7.40
N LEU A 72 -14.13 -0.35 6.79
CA LEU A 72 -12.84 -0.50 7.44
C LEU A 72 -11.98 0.72 7.11
N SER A 73 -11.55 1.47 8.12
CA SER A 73 -10.54 2.52 7.97
C SER A 73 -9.21 2.05 8.55
N VAL A 74 -8.13 2.21 7.80
CA VAL A 74 -6.75 1.94 8.21
C VAL A 74 -6.00 3.27 8.25
N LYS A 75 -5.72 3.77 9.46
CA LYS A 75 -4.98 5.01 9.69
C LYS A 75 -3.55 4.68 10.05
N VAL A 76 -2.61 5.23 9.29
CA VAL A 76 -1.18 5.07 9.54
C VAL A 76 -0.58 6.42 9.90
N THR A 77 0.18 6.45 11.00
CA THR A 77 0.97 7.59 11.40
C THR A 77 2.42 7.18 11.51
N VAL A 78 3.31 7.81 10.75
CA VAL A 78 4.76 7.65 10.85
C VAL A 78 5.34 8.91 11.47
N LYS A 79 6.16 8.77 12.49
CA LYS A 79 6.87 9.87 13.14
C LYS A 79 8.38 9.67 13.01
N ASN A 80 9.07 10.70 12.57
CA ASN A 80 10.52 10.73 12.62
C ASN A 80 10.96 11.05 14.06
N THR A 81 11.61 10.10 14.72
CA THR A 81 12.18 10.25 16.06
C THR A 81 13.70 10.45 16.03
N ASP A 82 14.29 10.46 14.82
CA ASP A 82 15.70 10.75 14.61
C ASP A 82 15.97 12.27 14.59
N SER A 83 17.23 12.64 14.73
CA SER A 83 17.72 14.01 14.58
C SER A 83 17.94 14.42 13.11
N LYS A 84 17.88 13.47 12.18
CA LYS A 84 18.08 13.68 10.74
C LYS A 84 16.78 13.42 9.97
N PRO A 85 16.54 14.10 8.83
CA PRO A 85 15.46 13.74 7.93
C PRO A 85 15.74 12.38 7.27
N PHE A 86 14.68 11.63 6.97
CA PHE A 86 14.81 10.36 6.26
C PHE A 86 13.81 10.23 5.10
N PRO A 87 14.16 9.47 4.04
CA PRO A 87 13.27 9.18 2.94
C PRO A 87 12.32 8.04 3.31
N PHE A 88 11.09 8.06 2.80
CA PHE A 88 10.14 6.96 3.02
C PHE A 88 9.05 6.91 1.97
N THR A 89 8.41 5.78 1.87
CA THR A 89 7.10 5.53 1.24
C THR A 89 6.27 4.66 2.18
N ILE A 90 4.96 4.66 2.01
CA ILE A 90 4.03 3.81 2.78
C ILE A 90 3.10 3.09 1.81
N GLY A 91 2.91 1.79 2.04
CA GLY A 91 1.94 0.97 1.34
C GLY A 91 1.14 0.09 2.32
N TRP A 92 -0.04 -0.30 1.91
CA TRP A 92 -0.86 -1.31 2.56
C TRP A 92 -1.12 -2.44 1.57
N HIS A 93 -0.82 -3.69 1.98
CA HIS A 93 -0.82 -4.87 1.11
C HIS A 93 -1.92 -5.89 1.50
N PRO A 94 -3.21 -5.51 1.40
CA PRO A 94 -4.31 -6.40 1.72
C PRO A 94 -4.59 -7.37 0.56
N TYR A 95 -5.02 -8.58 0.93
CA TYR A 95 -5.51 -9.57 -0.02
C TYR A 95 -7.02 -9.72 0.09
N PHE A 96 -7.65 -9.89 -1.07
CA PHE A 96 -9.09 -10.10 -1.20
C PHE A 96 -9.37 -11.40 -1.94
N VAL A 97 -10.45 -12.06 -1.56
CA VAL A 97 -10.87 -13.33 -2.15
C VAL A 97 -12.20 -13.12 -2.89
N SER A 98 -12.25 -13.52 -4.15
CA SER A 98 -13.50 -13.57 -4.92
C SER A 98 -13.98 -15.02 -5.07
N ASP A 99 -15.27 -15.24 -5.19
CA ASP A 99 -15.81 -16.55 -5.57
C ASP A 99 -15.34 -16.99 -6.95
N ASN A 100 -15.12 -16.01 -7.82
CA ASN A 100 -14.62 -16.20 -9.17
C ASN A 100 -13.85 -14.96 -9.61
N LEU A 101 -12.53 -15.00 -9.44
CA LEU A 101 -11.68 -13.86 -9.75
C LEU A 101 -11.70 -13.53 -11.25
N SER A 102 -11.85 -14.53 -12.12
CA SER A 102 -11.91 -14.32 -13.57
C SER A 102 -13.16 -13.53 -14.01
N LYS A 103 -14.21 -13.49 -13.18
CA LYS A 103 -15.42 -12.68 -13.40
C LYS A 103 -15.42 -11.38 -12.59
N SER A 104 -14.29 -11.02 -12.02
CA SER A 104 -14.14 -9.81 -11.22
C SER A 104 -13.49 -8.69 -12.02
N THR A 105 -13.78 -7.45 -11.62
CA THR A 105 -13.23 -6.25 -12.29
C THR A 105 -12.61 -5.32 -11.26
N LEU A 106 -11.54 -4.64 -11.68
CA LEU A 106 -10.91 -3.57 -10.94
C LEU A 106 -11.06 -2.27 -11.73
N GLU A 107 -11.72 -1.27 -11.15
CA GLU A 107 -12.01 0.01 -11.82
C GLU A 107 -11.34 1.15 -11.06
N PHE A 108 -10.62 2.00 -11.76
CA PHE A 108 -9.94 3.18 -11.21
C PHE A 108 -9.65 4.20 -12.32
N ASP A 109 -9.31 5.41 -11.92
CA ASP A 109 -8.95 6.50 -12.81
C ASP A 109 -7.44 6.70 -12.78
N CYS A 110 -6.78 6.55 -13.94
CA CYS A 110 -5.35 6.77 -14.13
C CYS A 110 -5.05 7.15 -15.57
N ASP A 111 -3.99 7.89 -15.79
CA ASP A 111 -3.44 8.22 -17.10
C ASP A 111 -2.04 7.61 -17.32
N LYS A 112 -1.49 6.99 -16.32
CA LYS A 112 -0.13 6.42 -16.33
C LYS A 112 -0.05 5.06 -15.69
N LYS A 113 0.68 4.16 -16.35
CA LYS A 113 1.08 2.86 -15.84
C LYS A 113 2.60 2.82 -15.70
N LEU A 114 3.11 2.15 -14.69
CA LEU A 114 4.55 1.99 -14.53
C LEU A 114 5.08 0.88 -15.43
N ILE A 115 6.23 1.12 -16.01
CA ILE A 115 6.99 0.12 -16.76
C ILE A 115 7.94 -0.56 -15.77
N LEU A 116 7.74 -1.86 -15.57
CA LEU A 116 8.62 -2.68 -14.76
C LEU A 116 9.67 -3.34 -15.67
N GLY A 117 10.92 -3.15 -15.34
CA GLY A 117 12.06 -3.82 -15.95
C GLY A 117 12.45 -5.09 -15.20
N ASP A 118 13.68 -5.52 -15.40
CA ASP A 118 14.27 -6.63 -14.66
C ASP A 118 14.12 -6.44 -13.16
N ARG A 119 13.92 -7.54 -12.44
CA ARG A 119 13.76 -7.55 -10.98
C ARG A 119 12.55 -6.74 -10.49
N ASN A 120 11.52 -6.54 -11.30
CA ASN A 120 10.34 -5.74 -10.98
C ASN A 120 10.66 -4.29 -10.53
N ILE A 121 11.79 -3.74 -11.00
CA ILE A 121 12.20 -2.36 -10.74
C ILE A 121 11.50 -1.43 -11.71
N THR A 122 10.88 -0.36 -11.21
CA THR A 122 10.29 0.68 -12.07
C THR A 122 11.36 1.38 -12.89
N THR A 123 11.27 1.25 -14.21
CA THR A 123 12.21 1.82 -15.21
C THR A 123 11.63 2.99 -15.99
N GLY A 124 10.32 3.18 -15.94
CA GLY A 124 9.64 4.25 -16.67
C GLY A 124 8.15 4.29 -16.40
N VAL A 125 7.49 5.15 -17.15
CA VAL A 125 6.06 5.39 -17.09
C VAL A 125 5.53 5.44 -18.53
N GLU A 126 4.40 4.78 -18.78
CA GLU A 126 3.69 4.83 -20.04
C GLU A 126 2.32 5.49 -19.88
N GLU A 127 1.87 6.21 -20.90
CA GLU A 127 0.53 6.79 -20.94
C GLU A 127 -0.51 5.71 -21.22
N VAL A 128 -1.62 5.74 -20.47
CA VAL A 128 -2.76 4.84 -20.64
C VAL A 128 -4.06 5.64 -20.73
N LYS A 129 -5.17 4.97 -21.00
CA LYS A 129 -6.48 5.65 -21.03
C LYS A 129 -6.88 6.11 -19.62
N ASN A 130 -7.45 7.29 -19.53
CA ASN A 130 -7.83 7.97 -18.28
C ASN A 130 -8.79 7.18 -17.36
N LYS A 131 -9.44 6.15 -17.82
CA LYS A 131 -10.32 5.32 -17.01
C LYS A 131 -10.07 3.86 -17.32
N VAL A 132 -9.65 3.12 -16.32
CA VAL A 132 -9.38 1.69 -16.46
C VAL A 132 -10.53 0.91 -15.83
N ALA A 133 -11.12 0.02 -16.62
CA ALA A 133 -12.00 -1.06 -16.17
C ALA A 133 -11.29 -2.38 -16.53
N LEU A 134 -10.49 -2.87 -15.60
CA LEU A 134 -9.67 -4.05 -15.81
C LEU A 134 -10.48 -5.30 -15.49
N ASN A 135 -10.87 -6.05 -16.52
CA ASN A 135 -11.37 -7.42 -16.33
C ASN A 135 -10.19 -8.31 -15.96
N ILE A 136 -10.23 -8.92 -14.79
CA ILE A 136 -9.11 -9.71 -14.27
C ILE A 136 -8.94 -10.98 -15.10
N GLU A 137 -10.04 -11.69 -15.40
CA GLU A 137 -10.00 -12.92 -16.20
C GLU A 137 -8.94 -13.90 -15.63
N ASN A 138 -8.04 -14.40 -16.50
CA ASN A 138 -6.91 -15.26 -16.12
C ASN A 138 -5.57 -14.51 -16.14
N LYS A 139 -5.60 -13.18 -16.00
CA LYS A 139 -4.38 -12.37 -16.05
C LYS A 139 -3.55 -12.59 -14.79
N GLN A 140 -2.25 -12.76 -14.99
CA GLN A 140 -1.26 -12.67 -13.94
C GLN A 140 -0.90 -11.20 -13.77
N LEU A 141 -1.48 -10.54 -12.76
CA LEU A 141 -1.21 -9.14 -12.46
C LEU A 141 0.01 -9.04 -11.54
N ASP A 142 0.87 -8.11 -11.85
CA ASP A 142 1.89 -7.53 -10.99
C ASP A 142 2.19 -6.13 -11.52
N ASP A 143 1.17 -5.29 -11.54
CA ASP A 143 1.16 -4.02 -12.24
C ASP A 143 0.92 -2.85 -11.29
N CYS A 144 1.52 -1.71 -11.59
CA CYS A 144 1.36 -0.49 -10.82
C CYS A 144 0.91 0.68 -11.70
N TRP A 145 -0.03 1.49 -11.19
CA TRP A 145 -0.57 2.68 -11.87
C TRP A 145 -0.46 3.92 -11.00
N VAL A 146 -0.33 5.08 -11.65
CA VAL A 146 -0.45 6.39 -11.02
C VAL A 146 -1.93 6.77 -11.03
N LEU A 147 -2.54 6.91 -9.87
CA LEU A 147 -3.96 7.24 -9.76
C LEU A 147 -4.22 8.74 -9.93
N ASN A 148 -5.23 9.09 -10.73
CA ASN A 148 -5.75 10.46 -10.87
C ASN A 148 -6.80 10.81 -9.80
N SER A 149 -7.31 9.80 -9.09
CA SER A 149 -8.29 9.97 -8.03
C SER A 149 -7.96 9.10 -6.82
N ASP A 150 -8.58 9.39 -5.69
CA ASP A 150 -8.48 8.60 -4.46
C ASP A 150 -9.38 7.34 -4.46
N LYS A 151 -10.08 7.05 -5.57
CA LYS A 151 -11.11 6.02 -5.63
C LYS A 151 -10.70 4.84 -6.49
N VAL A 152 -10.83 3.65 -5.93
CA VAL A 152 -10.67 2.36 -6.62
C VAL A 152 -11.86 1.48 -6.26
N GLN A 153 -12.39 0.75 -7.23
CA GLN A 153 -13.52 -0.16 -7.04
C GLN A 153 -13.15 -1.57 -7.48
N PHE A 154 -13.35 -2.53 -6.60
CA PHE A 154 -13.21 -3.95 -6.89
C PHE A 154 -14.59 -4.60 -6.85
N LYS A 155 -15.04 -5.11 -7.98
CA LYS A 155 -16.31 -5.81 -8.13
C LYS A 155 -16.07 -7.30 -8.30
N THR A 156 -16.76 -8.10 -7.50
CA THR A 156 -16.81 -9.56 -7.58
C THR A 156 -18.21 -10.01 -7.92
N PRO A 157 -18.45 -11.30 -8.20
CA PRO A 157 -19.81 -11.81 -8.39
C PRO A 157 -20.73 -11.66 -7.17
N LYS A 158 -20.19 -11.47 -5.95
CA LYS A 158 -20.99 -11.41 -4.70
C LYS A 158 -20.96 -10.07 -4.01
N TYR A 159 -19.86 -9.34 -4.09
CA TYR A 159 -19.66 -8.09 -3.36
C TYR A 159 -18.84 -7.08 -4.15
N GLN A 160 -18.95 -5.84 -3.74
CA GLN A 160 -18.16 -4.73 -4.25
C GLN A 160 -17.43 -4.05 -3.09
N LEU A 161 -16.16 -3.78 -3.28
CA LEU A 161 -15.35 -2.95 -2.40
C LEU A 161 -15.10 -1.60 -3.06
N ASN A 162 -15.27 -0.53 -2.29
CA ASN A 162 -14.93 0.82 -2.70
C ASN A 162 -13.79 1.29 -1.80
N PHE A 163 -12.65 1.57 -2.39
CA PHE A 163 -11.47 2.08 -1.70
C PHE A 163 -11.42 3.59 -1.84
N SER A 164 -10.92 4.25 -0.81
CA SER A 164 -10.53 5.64 -0.87
C SER A 164 -9.27 5.92 -0.05
N SER A 165 -8.59 7.03 -0.36
CA SER A 165 -7.37 7.48 0.32
C SER A 165 -7.51 8.94 0.75
N SER A 166 -6.91 9.30 1.89
CA SER A 166 -6.87 10.69 2.36
C SER A 166 -5.85 11.56 1.62
N VAL A 167 -5.03 10.99 0.76
CA VAL A 167 -4.04 11.69 -0.05
C VAL A 167 -4.34 11.50 -1.53
N LYS A 168 -4.01 12.50 -2.37
CA LYS A 168 -4.27 12.48 -3.81
C LYS A 168 -3.16 11.81 -4.61
N ASP A 169 -1.91 12.01 -4.18
CA ASP A 169 -0.75 11.43 -4.84
C ASP A 169 -0.62 9.96 -4.41
N ASN A 170 -1.30 9.09 -5.15
CA ASN A 170 -1.45 7.68 -4.86
C ASN A 170 -1.04 6.84 -6.05
N PHE A 171 -0.53 5.67 -5.73
CA PHE A 171 -0.29 4.59 -6.68
C PHE A 171 -1.15 3.40 -6.28
N LEU A 172 -1.50 2.59 -7.26
CA LEU A 172 -2.20 1.33 -7.09
C LEU A 172 -1.34 0.20 -7.63
N GLN A 173 -0.88 -0.67 -6.74
CA GLN A 173 -0.31 -1.96 -7.13
C GLN A 173 -1.42 -3.01 -7.10
N ALA A 174 -1.49 -3.85 -8.13
CA ALA A 174 -2.37 -5.02 -8.13
C ALA A 174 -1.57 -6.27 -8.48
N TYR A 175 -1.69 -7.29 -7.63
CA TYR A 175 -0.97 -8.54 -7.74
C TYR A 175 -1.90 -9.74 -7.59
N THR A 176 -1.79 -10.72 -8.50
CA THR A 176 -2.50 -12.00 -8.40
C THR A 176 -1.52 -13.09 -8.00
N PRO A 177 -1.55 -13.54 -6.72
CA PRO A 177 -0.67 -14.60 -6.25
C PRO A 177 -1.05 -15.97 -6.84
N PRO A 178 -0.19 -16.99 -6.71
CA PRO A 178 -0.53 -18.36 -7.11
C PRO A 178 -1.76 -18.93 -6.38
N ARG A 179 -2.20 -18.30 -5.28
CA ARG A 179 -3.39 -18.68 -4.53
C ARG A 179 -4.66 -18.42 -5.35
N LEU A 180 -5.46 -19.45 -5.54
CA LEU A 180 -6.69 -19.39 -6.32
C LEU A 180 -7.64 -18.29 -5.82
N ASN A 181 -8.28 -17.60 -6.77
CA ASN A 181 -9.31 -16.58 -6.52
C ASN A 181 -8.87 -15.45 -5.59
N THR A 182 -7.59 -15.15 -5.53
CA THR A 182 -7.03 -14.13 -4.63
C THR A 182 -6.37 -13.02 -5.43
N ILE A 183 -6.52 -11.78 -4.96
CA ILE A 183 -5.87 -10.60 -5.50
C ILE A 183 -5.40 -9.71 -4.35
N ALA A 184 -4.20 -9.14 -4.45
CA ALA A 184 -3.78 -8.00 -3.67
C ALA A 184 -4.17 -6.72 -4.40
N ILE A 185 -4.72 -5.74 -3.66
CA ILE A 185 -5.08 -4.41 -4.16
C ILE A 185 -4.45 -3.43 -3.18
N GLU A 186 -3.33 -2.85 -3.57
CA GLU A 186 -2.38 -2.23 -2.66
C GLU A 186 -2.27 -0.72 -2.92
N PRO A 187 -2.96 0.10 -2.13
CA PRO A 187 -2.72 1.53 -2.16
C PRO A 187 -1.34 1.83 -1.57
N THR A 188 -0.54 2.63 -2.27
CA THR A 188 0.80 3.01 -1.86
C THR A 188 1.11 4.46 -2.23
N THR A 189 2.03 5.09 -1.50
CA THR A 189 2.49 6.46 -1.74
C THR A 189 3.75 6.53 -2.59
N GLY A 190 4.32 5.40 -2.97
CA GLY A 190 5.49 5.31 -3.83
C GLY A 190 5.53 3.99 -4.58
N VAL A 191 6.45 3.85 -5.49
CA VAL A 191 6.56 2.71 -6.40
C VAL A 191 7.76 1.83 -6.06
N SER A 192 7.93 0.70 -6.76
CA SER A 192 9.14 -0.11 -6.63
C SER A 192 10.37 0.75 -6.94
N ASP A 193 11.42 0.56 -6.15
CA ASP A 193 12.69 1.29 -6.23
C ASP A 193 12.59 2.82 -6.03
N SER A 194 11.55 3.32 -5.34
CA SER A 194 11.37 4.76 -5.08
C SER A 194 12.60 5.43 -4.46
N PHE A 195 13.39 4.70 -3.68
CA PHE A 195 14.59 5.25 -3.06
C PHE A 195 15.65 5.66 -4.09
N ASN A 196 15.66 5.05 -5.26
CA ASN A 196 16.55 5.39 -6.37
C ASN A 196 15.87 6.25 -7.44
N ASN A 197 14.68 5.85 -7.94
CA ASN A 197 13.98 6.56 -9.02
C ASN A 197 13.23 7.81 -8.56
N LYS A 198 13.02 7.99 -7.25
CA LYS A 198 12.36 9.13 -6.59
C LYS A 198 10.86 9.26 -6.84
N ILE A 199 10.22 8.32 -7.54
CA ILE A 199 8.79 8.37 -7.83
C ILE A 199 7.99 8.10 -6.54
N GLY A 200 7.23 9.10 -6.08
CA GLY A 200 6.47 9.04 -4.84
C GLY A 200 7.30 9.09 -3.55
N LEU A 201 8.64 9.23 -3.65
CA LEU A 201 9.50 9.30 -2.48
C LEU A 201 9.23 10.58 -1.69
N GLN A 202 9.02 10.42 -0.39
CA GLN A 202 8.81 11.52 0.55
C GLN A 202 9.99 11.65 1.50
N THR A 203 10.11 12.80 2.14
CA THR A 203 11.12 13.06 3.18
C THR A 203 10.43 13.52 4.45
N LEU A 204 10.66 12.81 5.55
CA LEU A 204 10.12 13.18 6.85
C LEU A 204 11.16 13.88 7.69
N GLN A 205 10.89 15.15 8.02
CA GLN A 205 11.78 15.99 8.83
C GLN A 205 11.80 15.54 10.30
N PRO A 206 12.87 15.79 11.06
CA PRO A 206 12.97 15.48 12.49
C PRO A 206 11.75 15.96 13.28
N ASN A 207 11.23 15.10 14.16
CA ASN A 207 10.07 15.35 15.01
C ASN A 207 8.74 15.61 14.26
N LYS A 208 8.71 15.46 12.93
CA LYS A 208 7.46 15.56 12.15
C LYS A 208 6.78 14.22 12.02
N GLU A 209 5.48 14.31 11.72
CA GLU A 209 4.62 13.15 11.48
C GLU A 209 4.02 13.23 10.08
N TYR A 210 3.93 12.06 9.45
CA TYR A 210 3.14 11.83 8.24
C TYR A 210 1.92 10.99 8.61
N ARG A 211 0.75 11.33 8.07
CA ARG A 211 -0.50 10.62 8.32
C ARG A 211 -1.21 10.31 7.02
N ILE A 212 -1.69 9.09 6.91
CA ILE A 212 -2.53 8.64 5.80
C ILE A 212 -3.66 7.77 6.34
N THR A 213 -4.80 7.84 5.66
CA THR A 213 -5.94 6.95 5.93
C THR A 213 -6.39 6.31 4.63
N TRP A 214 -6.50 5.00 4.64
CA TRP A 214 -7.18 4.24 3.59
C TRP A 214 -8.50 3.72 4.15
N GLU A 215 -9.54 3.76 3.33
CA GLU A 215 -10.86 3.24 3.69
C GLU A 215 -11.34 2.23 2.66
N ILE A 216 -12.01 1.20 3.14
CA ILE A 216 -12.72 0.22 2.32
C ILE A 216 -14.16 0.18 2.80
N ASN A 217 -15.10 0.43 1.89
CA ASN A 217 -16.51 0.22 2.13
C ASN A 217 -16.99 -1.00 1.33
N ILE A 218 -17.70 -1.92 1.98
CA ILE A 218 -18.24 -3.14 1.36
C ILE A 218 -19.73 -2.98 1.07
N ASN A 219 -20.12 -3.31 -0.16
CA ASN A 219 -21.51 -3.39 -0.60
C ASN A 219 -21.81 -4.79 -1.13
N ASN A 220 -22.90 -5.38 -0.66
CA ASN A 220 -23.39 -6.63 -1.25
C ASN A 220 -24.02 -6.32 -2.61
N ILE A 221 -23.71 -7.12 -3.62
CA ILE A 221 -24.42 -7.08 -4.89
C ILE A 221 -25.71 -7.89 -4.71
N GLN A 222 -26.85 -7.21 -4.68
CA GLN A 222 -28.13 -7.89 -4.71
C GLN A 222 -28.26 -8.56 -6.09
N ARG A 223 -28.43 -9.89 -6.11
CA ARG A 223 -28.87 -10.60 -7.31
C ARG A 223 -30.39 -10.45 -7.38
N TYR A 224 -30.88 -9.75 -8.37
CA TYR A 224 -32.24 -9.80 -8.80
C TYR A 224 -32.50 -11.08 -9.62
#